data_fc128e860ddc1756519f2ab145574d56
#
_entry.id   fc128e860ddc1756519f2ab145574d56
#
_cell.length_a   1.000
_cell.length_b   1.000
_cell.length_c   1.000
_cell.angle_alpha   90.00
_cell.angle_beta   90.00
_cell.angle_gamma   90.00
#
_symmetry.space_group_name_H-M   'P 1'
#
loop_
_entity.id
_entity.type
_entity.pdbx_description
1 polymer ?
#
loop_
_entity_poly.entity_id
_entity_poly.type
_entity_poly.pdbx_seq_one_letter_code
_entity_poly.pdbx_strand_id
1 'polypeptide(L)'
;MLKKVITLFHLVIMLTVSTAHAELRKTKSADAICNDGQQAAFTYFSAPSRKWFIMVEGGGLAYNVQSYRNRPQHLKSPISDKNYGKWSPIAKDFDEKGYNILVIPHCSSDMHQGFQTHQIDGTDVPFHGRKIWEDIFAQFDAQLTEAEQIVIVGWSAGGVGISFNIDLLAKYENLYVVIDSSWADKESQRVQYGWAGFNYQAERKFSFANIPAHCKQGWDRCFPSRALFDLHGVKHVFPIWNKGDRHAEYGSNPKMRKYTHEDIDYYGAGFSVDAKKRQLKGFEENNWGHVMTVNDLYHRKVEGLSVAQLIGNWVEGRAPSKLVLD
;
A
#
# COMPACT_ATOMS: atom_id res chain seq x y z
N MET A 1 -22.08 4.21 72.36
CA MET A 1 -22.75 4.03 71.03
C MET A 1 -22.02 4.88 69.98
N LEU A 2 -21.14 4.28 69.21
CA LEU A 2 -20.32 4.95 68.24
C LEU A 2 -20.93 4.70 66.82
N LYS A 3 -21.52 5.70 66.21
CA LYS A 3 -22.07 5.61 64.83
C LYS A 3 -20.89 5.67 63.86
N LYS A 4 -20.62 4.58 63.17
CA LYS A 4 -19.67 4.55 62.01
C LYS A 4 -20.40 5.18 60.82
N VAL A 5 -19.91 6.33 60.37
CA VAL A 5 -20.27 6.94 59.09
C VAL A 5 -19.40 6.29 58.03
N ILE A 6 -19.98 5.46 57.17
CA ILE A 6 -19.32 4.90 56.00
C ILE A 6 -19.54 5.91 54.84
N THR A 7 -18.48 6.64 54.51
CA THR A 7 -18.48 7.51 53.35
C THR A 7 -18.15 6.69 52.11
N LEU A 8 -19.15 6.46 51.28
CA LEU A 8 -19.01 5.73 50.01
C LEU A 8 -18.42 6.69 48.97
N PHE A 9 -17.12 6.58 48.69
CA PHE A 9 -16.50 7.27 47.57
C PHE A 9 -16.92 6.60 46.25
N HIS A 10 -17.80 7.21 45.51
CA HIS A 10 -18.10 6.83 44.13
C HIS A 10 -16.95 7.31 43.24
N LEU A 11 -16.07 6.39 42.85
CA LEU A 11 -15.08 6.63 41.81
C LEU A 11 -15.80 6.63 40.47
N VAL A 12 -16.15 7.81 39.97
CA VAL A 12 -16.68 7.97 38.62
C VAL A 12 -15.48 7.83 37.67
N ILE A 13 -15.25 6.64 37.11
CA ILE A 13 -14.34 6.44 35.98
C ILE A 13 -15.02 7.06 34.78
N MET A 14 -14.64 8.27 34.43
CA MET A 14 -14.97 8.83 33.13
C MET A 14 -14.23 8.04 32.07
N LEU A 15 -14.91 7.09 31.45
CA LEU A 15 -14.48 6.48 30.19
C LEU A 15 -14.54 7.58 29.15
N THR A 16 -13.41 8.22 28.87
CA THR A 16 -13.25 9.06 27.70
C THR A 16 -13.30 8.16 26.49
N VAL A 17 -14.47 8.07 25.87
CA VAL A 17 -14.57 7.46 24.53
C VAL A 17 -13.80 8.37 23.60
N SER A 18 -12.54 8.01 23.31
CA SER A 18 -11.75 8.68 22.30
C SER A 18 -12.38 8.35 20.94
N THR A 19 -13.15 9.28 20.41
CA THR A 19 -13.68 9.16 19.05
C THR A 19 -12.51 9.25 18.07
N ALA A 20 -12.41 8.28 17.16
CA ALA A 20 -11.44 8.34 16.06
C ALA A 20 -11.56 9.68 15.33
N HIS A 21 -10.50 10.48 15.33
CA HIS A 21 -10.50 11.80 14.74
C HIS A 21 -9.82 11.77 13.38
N ALA A 22 -10.54 12.14 12.34
CA ALA A 22 -9.99 12.24 10.99
C ALA A 22 -9.24 13.57 10.82
N GLU A 23 -7.98 13.50 10.42
CA GLU A 23 -7.13 14.67 10.14
C GLU A 23 -6.63 14.62 8.70
N LEU A 24 -6.74 15.74 8.01
CA LEU A 24 -6.00 15.97 6.78
C LEU A 24 -4.70 16.68 7.16
N ARG A 25 -3.58 16.01 6.94
CA ARG A 25 -2.24 16.53 7.23
C ARG A 25 -1.49 16.81 5.94
N LYS A 26 -0.51 17.70 6.03
CA LYS A 26 0.40 18.00 4.93
C LYS A 26 1.82 17.57 5.29
N THR A 27 2.59 17.26 4.26
CA THR A 27 4.04 17.13 4.37
C THR A 27 4.65 18.46 4.81
N LYS A 28 5.80 18.42 5.51
CA LYS A 28 6.47 19.59 6.08
C LYS A 28 7.69 20.02 5.29
N SER A 29 8.37 19.04 4.66
CA SER A 29 9.54 19.32 3.82
C SER A 29 9.14 20.05 2.54
N ALA A 30 9.91 21.05 2.14
CA ALA A 30 9.69 21.78 0.89
C ALA A 30 9.75 20.89 -0.36
N ASP A 31 10.48 19.76 -0.27
CA ASP A 31 10.63 18.81 -1.38
C ASP A 31 9.55 17.73 -1.41
N ALA A 32 8.73 17.61 -0.37
CA ALA A 32 7.68 16.60 -0.27
C ALA A 32 6.38 17.12 -0.91
N ILE A 33 6.40 17.29 -2.23
CA ILE A 33 5.37 17.96 -3.03
C ILE A 33 4.80 17.06 -4.12
N CYS A 34 3.54 17.31 -4.49
CA CYS A 34 2.86 16.69 -5.61
C CYS A 34 3.34 17.26 -6.97
N ASN A 35 2.93 16.65 -8.08
CA ASN A 35 3.33 17.12 -9.42
C ASN A 35 2.94 18.57 -9.73
N ASP A 36 1.93 19.13 -9.08
CA ASP A 36 1.49 20.53 -9.23
C ASP A 36 2.29 21.52 -8.37
N GLY A 37 3.33 21.05 -7.69
CA GLY A 37 4.19 21.85 -6.84
C GLY A 37 3.62 22.16 -5.44
N GLN A 38 2.41 21.67 -5.13
CA GLN A 38 1.83 21.85 -3.81
C GLN A 38 2.35 20.78 -2.82
N GLN A 39 2.40 21.14 -1.54
CA GLN A 39 2.68 20.19 -0.46
C GLN A 39 1.74 18.99 -0.55
N ALA A 40 2.29 17.80 -0.52
CA ALA A 40 1.45 16.59 -0.50
C ALA A 40 0.57 16.57 0.75
N ALA A 41 -0.64 16.07 0.60
CA ALA A 41 -1.56 15.90 1.71
C ALA A 41 -1.88 14.42 1.89
N PHE A 42 -2.05 13.99 3.12
CA PHE A 42 -2.39 12.61 3.50
C PHE A 42 -3.42 12.60 4.62
N THR A 43 -4.17 11.53 4.75
CA THR A 43 -5.16 11.42 5.83
C THR A 43 -4.67 10.50 6.94
N TYR A 44 -4.99 10.90 8.17
CA TYR A 44 -4.71 10.15 9.37
C TYR A 44 -5.97 10.05 10.24
N PHE A 45 -6.30 8.83 10.66
CA PHE A 45 -7.38 8.57 11.59
C PHE A 45 -6.77 7.97 12.85
N SER A 46 -6.81 8.74 13.94
CA SER A 46 -6.24 8.30 15.21
C SER A 46 -7.17 7.35 15.93
N ALA A 47 -6.60 6.30 16.53
CA ALA A 47 -7.25 5.42 17.48
C ALA A 47 -6.42 5.32 18.77
N PRO A 48 -7.02 5.00 19.92
CA PRO A 48 -6.28 4.77 21.17
C PRO A 48 -5.58 3.40 21.14
N SER A 49 -4.68 3.20 20.20
CA SER A 49 -4.06 1.92 19.88
C SER A 49 -2.61 2.10 19.46
N ARG A 50 -1.80 1.07 19.67
CA ARG A 50 -0.43 0.95 19.13
C ARG A 50 -0.38 0.12 17.85
N LYS A 51 -1.55 -0.20 17.27
CA LYS A 51 -1.65 -0.90 15.99
C LYS A 51 -1.88 0.10 14.86
N TRP A 52 -1.22 -0.13 13.73
CA TRP A 52 -1.23 0.76 12.58
C TRP A 52 -1.62 0.02 11.32
N PHE A 53 -2.51 0.63 10.57
CA PHE A 53 -2.82 0.25 9.19
C PHE A 53 -2.43 1.38 8.26
N ILE A 54 -1.53 1.10 7.33
CA ILE A 54 -1.01 2.06 6.36
C ILE A 54 -1.45 1.63 4.97
N MET A 55 -2.20 2.49 4.30
CA MET A 55 -2.71 2.25 2.96
C MET A 55 -1.95 3.09 1.95
N VAL A 56 -1.37 2.44 0.93
CA VAL A 56 -0.58 3.10 -0.13
C VAL A 56 -1.29 2.98 -1.45
N GLU A 57 -1.63 4.13 -2.03
CA GLU A 57 -2.42 4.19 -3.25
C GLU A 57 -1.66 3.75 -4.50
N GLY A 58 -2.40 3.07 -5.38
CA GLY A 58 -2.00 2.79 -6.75
C GLY A 58 -2.16 3.97 -7.70
N GLY A 59 -2.22 3.69 -8.99
CA GLY A 59 -2.49 4.70 -10.03
C GLY A 59 -1.46 4.71 -11.17
N GLY A 60 -0.61 3.68 -11.30
CA GLY A 60 0.39 3.58 -12.37
C GLY A 60 1.49 4.64 -12.29
N LEU A 61 2.13 4.94 -13.42
CA LEU A 61 3.19 5.96 -13.49
C LEU A 61 3.07 6.81 -14.77
N ALA A 62 3.70 7.97 -14.73
CA ALA A 62 4.04 8.72 -15.93
C ALA A 62 5.43 8.29 -16.41
N TYR A 63 5.52 7.82 -17.64
CA TYR A 63 6.76 7.30 -18.23
C TYR A 63 7.29 8.14 -19.40
N ASN A 64 6.55 9.18 -19.78
CA ASN A 64 6.95 10.25 -20.72
C ASN A 64 6.00 11.44 -20.57
N VAL A 65 6.30 12.53 -21.28
CA VAL A 65 5.48 13.76 -21.23
C VAL A 65 4.02 13.51 -21.61
N GLN A 66 3.76 12.70 -22.63
CA GLN A 66 2.39 12.44 -23.06
C GLN A 66 1.60 11.63 -22.03
N SER A 67 2.21 10.61 -21.43
CA SER A 67 1.58 9.83 -20.36
C SER A 67 1.31 10.68 -19.13
N TYR A 68 2.20 11.63 -18.79
CA TYR A 68 1.97 12.58 -17.71
C TYR A 68 0.78 13.53 -18.01
N ARG A 69 0.70 14.07 -19.23
CA ARG A 69 -0.42 14.93 -19.63
C ARG A 69 -1.76 14.23 -19.48
N ASN A 70 -1.81 12.95 -19.83
CA ASN A 70 -3.03 12.14 -19.79
C ASN A 70 -3.42 11.67 -18.37
N ARG A 71 -2.57 11.90 -17.36
CA ARG A 71 -2.91 11.46 -15.98
C ARG A 71 -4.05 12.28 -15.41
N PRO A 72 -4.97 11.62 -14.67
CA PRO A 72 -6.02 12.31 -13.91
C PRO A 72 -5.45 13.33 -12.93
N GLN A 73 -6.17 14.42 -12.69
CA GLN A 73 -5.69 15.50 -11.81
C GLN A 73 -5.45 15.04 -10.36
N HIS A 74 -6.29 14.14 -9.83
CA HIS A 74 -6.12 13.62 -8.47
C HIS A 74 -4.81 12.82 -8.26
N LEU A 75 -4.19 12.34 -9.34
CA LEU A 75 -2.87 11.70 -9.31
C LEU A 75 -1.70 12.69 -9.50
N LYS A 76 -1.98 13.98 -9.52
CA LYS A 76 -1.01 15.08 -9.71
C LYS A 76 -1.08 16.14 -8.62
N SER A 77 -2.15 16.16 -7.85
CA SER A 77 -2.43 17.19 -6.84
C SER A 77 -2.70 16.58 -5.46
N PRO A 78 -2.52 17.35 -4.38
CA PRO A 78 -2.86 16.87 -3.05
C PRO A 78 -4.35 16.59 -2.91
N ILE A 79 -4.68 15.63 -2.05
CA ILE A 79 -6.08 15.39 -1.66
C ILE A 79 -6.60 16.55 -0.81
N SER A 80 -7.92 16.77 -0.86
CA SER A 80 -8.59 17.82 -0.08
C SER A 80 -9.60 17.28 0.93
N ASP A 81 -9.93 15.99 0.86
CA ASP A 81 -10.90 15.36 1.77
C ASP A 81 -10.17 14.67 2.92
N LYS A 82 -10.44 15.11 4.15
CA LYS A 82 -9.89 14.49 5.37
C LYS A 82 -10.37 13.05 5.61
N ASN A 83 -11.40 12.60 4.94
CA ASN A 83 -11.90 11.23 5.02
C ASN A 83 -11.40 10.35 3.85
N TYR A 84 -10.53 10.90 3.01
CA TYR A 84 -9.99 10.19 1.87
C TYR A 84 -9.40 8.83 2.27
N GLY A 85 -9.76 7.81 1.52
CA GLY A 85 -9.29 6.43 1.74
C GLY A 85 -10.03 5.63 2.82
N LYS A 86 -10.72 6.28 3.77
CA LYS A 86 -11.47 5.57 4.84
C LYS A 86 -12.56 4.65 4.30
N TRP A 87 -13.08 4.95 3.13
CA TRP A 87 -14.21 4.21 2.54
C TRP A 87 -13.79 2.93 1.81
N SER A 88 -12.48 2.67 1.66
CA SER A 88 -12.05 1.39 1.11
C SER A 88 -12.43 0.24 2.04
N PRO A 89 -12.85 -0.92 1.51
CA PRO A 89 -13.28 -2.06 2.33
C PRO A 89 -12.23 -2.47 3.37
N ILE A 90 -10.97 -2.56 2.95
CA ILE A 90 -9.88 -2.96 3.85
C ILE A 90 -9.63 -1.91 4.95
N ALA A 91 -9.68 -0.62 4.64
CA ALA A 91 -9.48 0.42 5.65
C ALA A 91 -10.60 0.42 6.69
N LYS A 92 -11.84 0.14 6.28
CA LYS A 92 -12.98 -0.03 7.21
C LYS A 92 -12.76 -1.19 8.17
N ASP A 93 -12.33 -2.36 7.67
CA ASP A 93 -12.10 -3.52 8.52
C ASP A 93 -11.03 -3.26 9.59
N PHE A 94 -9.97 -2.51 9.24
CA PHE A 94 -8.92 -2.16 10.21
C PHE A 94 -9.34 -1.02 11.15
N ASP A 95 -10.14 -0.05 10.69
CA ASP A 95 -10.76 0.99 11.53
C ASP A 95 -11.68 0.34 12.61
N GLU A 96 -12.53 -0.61 12.19
CA GLU A 96 -13.41 -1.36 13.11
C GLU A 96 -12.64 -2.21 14.12
N LYS A 97 -11.42 -2.65 13.77
CA LYS A 97 -10.50 -3.34 14.68
C LYS A 97 -9.69 -2.40 15.57
N GLY A 98 -9.91 -1.09 15.46
CA GLY A 98 -9.28 -0.07 16.30
C GLY A 98 -7.83 0.25 15.94
N TYR A 99 -7.44 0.10 14.67
CA TYR A 99 -6.11 0.53 14.20
C TYR A 99 -6.08 2.04 13.95
N ASN A 100 -4.92 2.66 14.16
CA ASN A 100 -4.61 3.95 13.56
C ASN A 100 -4.53 3.76 12.04
N ILE A 101 -5.22 4.60 11.26
CA ILE A 101 -5.22 4.49 9.81
C ILE A 101 -4.42 5.64 9.20
N LEU A 102 -3.44 5.32 8.37
CA LEU A 102 -2.67 6.28 7.60
C LEU A 102 -2.84 5.99 6.11
N VAL A 103 -3.28 6.98 5.33
CA VAL A 103 -3.45 6.84 3.88
C VAL A 103 -2.44 7.71 3.17
N ILE A 104 -1.56 7.07 2.38
CA ILE A 104 -0.53 7.73 1.57
C ILE A 104 -1.04 7.81 0.12
N PRO A 105 -1.44 8.99 -0.35
CA PRO A 105 -1.96 9.15 -1.69
C PRO A 105 -0.83 9.21 -2.73
N HIS A 106 -1.15 8.81 -3.95
CA HIS A 106 -0.23 8.86 -5.08
C HIS A 106 -0.44 10.14 -5.89
N CYS A 107 0.20 11.25 -5.53
CA CYS A 107 0.11 12.53 -6.24
C CYS A 107 1.39 12.94 -6.97
N SER A 108 2.36 12.04 -7.09
CA SER A 108 3.68 12.29 -7.70
C SER A 108 3.88 11.62 -9.05
N SER A 109 2.92 10.81 -9.51
CA SER A 109 2.94 10.12 -10.83
C SER A 109 4.14 9.20 -11.08
N ASP A 110 4.89 8.80 -10.05
CA ASP A 110 6.17 8.08 -10.13
C ASP A 110 6.19 6.75 -9.36
N MET A 111 5.03 6.18 -9.06
CA MET A 111 4.90 4.99 -8.19
C MET A 111 5.58 5.18 -6.82
N HIS A 112 5.53 6.38 -6.24
CA HIS A 112 6.14 6.73 -4.95
C HIS A 112 7.68 6.64 -4.87
N GLN A 113 8.39 6.79 -5.98
CA GLN A 113 9.80 6.43 -6.05
C GLN A 113 10.75 7.60 -6.25
N GLY A 114 10.30 8.63 -6.97
CA GLY A 114 11.16 9.67 -7.49
C GLY A 114 11.50 10.78 -6.51
N PHE A 115 12.48 11.57 -6.92
CA PHE A 115 12.82 12.87 -6.32
C PHE A 115 13.47 13.81 -7.33
N GLN A 116 12.94 13.79 -8.56
CA GLN A 116 13.38 14.64 -9.65
C GLN A 116 12.30 15.61 -10.08
N THR A 117 12.74 16.74 -10.59
CA THR A 117 11.88 17.73 -11.23
C THR A 117 12.19 17.76 -12.72
N HIS A 118 11.17 17.74 -13.55
CA HIS A 118 11.28 17.83 -15.00
C HIS A 118 10.63 19.10 -15.54
N GLN A 119 11.20 19.65 -16.60
CA GLN A 119 10.55 20.70 -17.37
C GLN A 119 9.53 20.07 -18.32
N ILE A 120 8.26 20.37 -18.10
CA ILE A 120 7.16 19.93 -18.97
C ILE A 120 6.34 21.16 -19.34
N ASP A 121 6.26 21.47 -20.62
CA ASP A 121 5.52 22.64 -21.15
C ASP A 121 5.96 23.97 -20.50
N GLY A 122 7.25 24.11 -20.22
CA GLY A 122 7.81 25.30 -19.58
C GLY A 122 7.55 25.42 -18.07
N THR A 123 7.01 24.38 -17.45
CA THR A 123 6.72 24.33 -16.00
C THR A 123 7.56 23.25 -15.33
N ASP A 124 8.06 23.56 -14.13
CA ASP A 124 8.69 22.58 -13.27
C ASP A 124 7.66 21.60 -12.73
N VAL A 125 7.81 20.33 -13.06
CA VAL A 125 6.95 19.26 -12.58
C VAL A 125 7.77 18.32 -11.68
N PRO A 126 7.53 18.35 -10.37
CA PRO A 126 8.21 17.47 -9.43
C PRO A 126 7.63 16.04 -9.50
N PHE A 127 8.52 15.05 -9.52
CA PHE A 127 8.23 13.62 -9.34
C PHE A 127 8.90 13.21 -8.04
N HIS A 128 8.29 13.57 -6.91
CA HIS A 128 8.91 13.54 -5.58
C HIS A 128 8.29 12.51 -4.63
N GLY A 129 7.83 11.37 -5.16
CA GLY A 129 7.17 10.34 -4.37
C GLY A 129 7.99 9.83 -3.20
N ARG A 130 9.30 9.64 -3.36
CA ARG A 130 10.20 9.26 -2.28
C ARG A 130 10.26 10.32 -1.17
N LYS A 131 10.30 11.59 -1.52
CA LYS A 131 10.35 12.71 -0.56
C LYS A 131 9.06 12.81 0.26
N ILE A 132 7.92 12.53 -0.36
CA ILE A 132 6.64 12.45 0.33
C ILE A 132 6.68 11.33 1.38
N TRP A 133 7.21 10.16 1.05
CA TRP A 133 7.35 9.06 2.01
C TRP A 133 8.30 9.39 3.15
N GLU A 134 9.48 9.90 2.86
CA GLU A 134 10.46 10.30 3.88
C GLU A 134 9.85 11.27 4.89
N ASP A 135 9.10 12.26 4.43
CA ASP A 135 8.44 13.25 5.29
C ASP A 135 7.31 12.64 6.13
N ILE A 136 6.41 11.87 5.50
CA ILE A 136 5.29 11.24 6.21
C ILE A 136 5.81 10.29 7.30
N PHE A 137 6.74 9.40 6.96
CA PHE A 137 7.28 8.45 7.93
C PHE A 137 8.08 9.16 9.04
N ALA A 138 8.77 10.25 8.75
CA ALA A 138 9.42 11.05 9.78
C ALA A 138 8.42 11.68 10.77
N GLN A 139 7.22 12.04 10.34
CA GLN A 139 6.18 12.59 11.22
C GLN A 139 5.62 11.57 12.22
N PHE A 140 5.69 10.27 11.92
CA PHE A 140 5.15 9.19 12.73
C PHE A 140 6.22 8.23 13.27
N ASP A 141 7.51 8.52 13.07
CA ASP A 141 8.60 7.59 13.36
C ASP A 141 8.59 7.05 14.80
N ALA A 142 8.40 7.91 15.77
CA ALA A 142 8.34 7.51 17.18
C ALA A 142 7.17 6.54 17.46
N GLN A 143 5.98 6.85 16.94
CA GLN A 143 4.80 6.02 17.14
C GLN A 143 4.91 4.68 16.41
N LEU A 144 5.49 4.66 15.21
CA LEU A 144 5.68 3.44 14.43
C LEU A 144 6.79 2.56 15.03
N THR A 145 7.83 3.15 15.62
CA THR A 145 8.88 2.42 16.34
C THR A 145 8.31 1.70 17.58
N GLU A 146 7.34 2.30 18.25
CA GLU A 146 6.68 1.71 19.42
C GLU A 146 5.44 0.86 19.07
N ALA A 147 5.14 0.69 17.78
CA ALA A 147 3.95 -0.01 17.34
C ALA A 147 3.99 -1.50 17.71
N GLU A 148 2.87 -2.01 18.22
CA GLU A 148 2.68 -3.45 18.46
C GLU A 148 2.52 -4.22 17.15
N GLN A 149 1.98 -3.56 16.14
CA GLN A 149 1.78 -4.12 14.81
C GLN A 149 1.61 -3.02 13.78
N ILE A 150 2.27 -3.17 12.65
CA ILE A 150 2.12 -2.30 11.48
C ILE A 150 1.70 -3.18 10.29
N VAL A 151 0.52 -2.94 9.77
CA VAL A 151 0.05 -3.56 8.52
C VAL A 151 0.09 -2.51 7.43
N ILE A 152 0.94 -2.69 6.43
CA ILE A 152 1.02 -1.81 5.27
C ILE A 152 0.49 -2.54 4.03
N VAL A 153 -0.41 -1.90 3.32
CA VAL A 153 -1.05 -2.44 2.11
C VAL A 153 -0.81 -1.49 0.96
N GLY A 154 -0.25 -2.02 -0.13
CA GLY A 154 -0.11 -1.27 -1.37
C GLY A 154 -0.69 -2.04 -2.53
N TRP A 155 -1.50 -1.35 -3.35
CA TRP A 155 -2.06 -1.96 -4.56
C TRP A 155 -1.48 -1.33 -5.82
N SER A 156 -1.25 -2.15 -6.86
CA SER A 156 -0.70 -1.69 -8.14
C SER A 156 0.58 -0.85 -7.93
N ALA A 157 0.62 0.40 -8.40
CA ALA A 157 1.75 1.32 -8.17
C ALA A 157 2.10 1.51 -6.68
N GLY A 158 1.13 1.38 -5.76
CA GLY A 158 1.36 1.48 -4.32
C GLY A 158 2.18 0.32 -3.77
N GLY A 159 1.94 -0.90 -4.24
CA GLY A 159 2.75 -2.06 -3.88
C GLY A 159 4.19 -1.95 -4.39
N VAL A 160 4.38 -1.42 -5.60
CA VAL A 160 5.70 -1.06 -6.13
C VAL A 160 6.35 0.02 -5.24
N GLY A 161 5.57 1.03 -4.83
CA GLY A 161 6.01 2.09 -3.93
C GLY A 161 6.52 1.56 -2.58
N ILE A 162 5.83 0.59 -1.97
CA ILE A 162 6.31 -0.08 -0.75
C ILE A 162 7.70 -0.67 -0.98
N SER A 163 7.90 -1.34 -2.11
CA SER A 163 9.16 -2.00 -2.42
C SER A 163 10.32 -1.02 -2.59
N PHE A 164 10.06 0.08 -3.26
CA PHE A 164 11.09 1.12 -3.45
C PHE A 164 11.45 1.86 -2.16
N ASN A 165 10.52 1.90 -1.21
CA ASN A 165 10.69 2.58 0.07
C ASN A 165 10.88 1.59 1.24
N ILE A 166 11.17 0.32 0.95
CA ILE A 166 11.27 -0.72 1.98
C ILE A 166 12.38 -0.44 3.00
N ASP A 167 13.42 0.23 2.61
CA ASP A 167 14.51 0.68 3.49
C ASP A 167 14.04 1.67 4.57
N LEU A 168 12.97 2.43 4.33
CA LEU A 168 12.34 3.28 5.36
C LEU A 168 11.49 2.47 6.34
N LEU A 169 10.98 1.33 5.90
CA LEU A 169 10.00 0.50 6.63
C LEU A 169 10.66 -0.61 7.43
N ALA A 170 11.72 -1.21 6.90
CA ALA A 170 12.34 -2.42 7.43
C ALA A 170 12.96 -2.27 8.84
N LYS A 171 13.06 -1.04 9.34
CA LYS A 171 13.48 -0.75 10.71
C LYS A 171 12.41 -1.04 11.76
N TYR A 172 11.14 -1.19 11.36
CA TYR A 172 10.04 -1.47 12.27
C TYR A 172 9.87 -2.98 12.45
N GLU A 173 9.89 -3.46 13.69
CA GLU A 173 9.98 -4.89 14.00
C GLU A 173 8.73 -5.70 13.65
N ASN A 174 7.54 -5.14 13.85
CA ASN A 174 6.26 -5.84 13.70
C ASN A 174 5.56 -5.46 12.39
N LEU A 175 6.31 -5.46 11.29
CA LEU A 175 5.86 -5.04 9.97
C LEU A 175 5.24 -6.21 9.19
N TYR A 176 3.98 -6.04 8.79
CA TYR A 176 3.21 -6.92 7.91
C TYR A 176 2.95 -6.21 6.59
N VAL A 177 3.42 -6.76 5.49
CA VAL A 177 3.33 -6.15 4.15
C VAL A 177 2.36 -6.92 3.27
N VAL A 178 1.33 -6.25 2.79
CA VAL A 178 0.38 -6.79 1.79
C VAL A 178 0.63 -6.13 0.45
N ILE A 179 0.91 -6.91 -0.56
CA ILE A 179 1.15 -6.46 -1.94
C ILE A 179 0.01 -6.95 -2.82
N ASP A 180 -0.83 -6.03 -3.26
CA ASP A 180 -1.98 -6.33 -4.10
C ASP A 180 -1.71 -5.97 -5.56
N SER A 181 -1.80 -6.98 -6.43
CA SER A 181 -1.70 -6.84 -7.90
C SER A 181 -0.41 -6.19 -8.42
N SER A 182 0.71 -6.36 -7.71
CA SER A 182 2.01 -5.80 -8.12
C SER A 182 3.21 -6.69 -7.77
N TRP A 183 2.97 -7.95 -7.39
CA TRP A 183 4.05 -8.90 -7.12
C TRP A 183 4.82 -9.26 -8.38
N ALA A 184 6.15 -9.30 -8.30
CA ALA A 184 7.03 -9.60 -9.42
C ALA A 184 8.04 -10.70 -9.04
N ASP A 185 7.88 -11.90 -9.60
CA ASP A 185 8.95 -12.91 -9.59
C ASP A 185 9.93 -12.71 -10.76
N LYS A 186 11.01 -13.52 -10.81
CA LYS A 186 12.02 -13.40 -11.88
C LYS A 186 11.46 -13.61 -13.28
N GLU A 187 10.44 -14.43 -13.43
CA GLU A 187 9.84 -14.76 -14.72
C GLU A 187 8.89 -13.65 -15.16
N SER A 188 8.08 -13.13 -14.23
CA SER A 188 7.20 -12.01 -14.46
C SER A 188 7.96 -10.73 -14.76
N GLN A 189 9.12 -10.53 -14.16
CA GLN A 189 10.00 -9.40 -14.47
C GLN A 189 10.42 -9.42 -15.95
N ARG A 190 10.78 -10.57 -16.51
CA ARG A 190 11.12 -10.68 -17.94
C ARG A 190 9.94 -10.33 -18.85
N VAL A 191 8.74 -10.71 -18.45
CA VAL A 191 7.51 -10.46 -19.22
C VAL A 191 7.04 -9.02 -19.07
N GLN A 192 7.05 -8.45 -17.86
CA GLN A 192 6.71 -7.03 -17.62
C GLN A 192 7.60 -6.08 -18.39
N TYR A 193 8.90 -6.40 -18.56
CA TYR A 193 9.84 -5.56 -19.32
C TYR A 193 9.69 -5.68 -20.83
N GLY A 194 9.13 -6.79 -21.33
CA GLY A 194 8.77 -6.96 -22.73
C GLY A 194 7.39 -6.44 -23.08
N TRP A 195 6.56 -6.18 -22.05
CA TRP A 195 5.16 -5.78 -22.23
C TRP A 195 5.03 -4.29 -22.51
N ALA A 196 4.23 -3.98 -23.51
CA ALA A 196 3.90 -2.62 -23.96
C ALA A 196 5.04 -1.80 -24.55
N GLY A 197 6.14 -2.38 -24.99
CA GLY A 197 7.27 -1.61 -25.51
C GLY A 197 7.94 -0.74 -24.45
N PHE A 198 7.76 -1.09 -23.18
CA PHE A 198 8.35 -0.41 -22.05
C PHE A 198 9.88 -0.55 -22.11
N ASN A 199 10.55 0.48 -22.59
CA ASN A 199 11.98 0.62 -22.38
C ASN A 199 12.19 1.19 -20.98
N TYR A 200 12.08 0.31 -19.98
CA TYR A 200 12.21 0.67 -18.58
C TYR A 200 13.44 1.53 -18.25
N GLN A 201 14.54 1.35 -18.98
CA GLN A 201 15.74 2.18 -18.77
C GLN A 201 15.58 3.62 -19.26
N ALA A 202 14.87 3.84 -20.37
CA ALA A 202 14.58 5.19 -20.85
C ALA A 202 13.49 5.88 -20.00
N GLU A 203 12.52 5.11 -19.56
CA GLU A 203 11.39 5.57 -18.74
C GLU A 203 11.79 5.86 -17.29
N ARG A 204 12.76 5.13 -16.75
CA ARG A 204 13.43 5.43 -15.48
C ARG A 204 14.02 6.84 -15.45
N LYS A 205 14.65 7.27 -16.54
CA LYS A 205 15.20 8.61 -16.62
C LYS A 205 14.13 9.68 -16.52
N PHE A 206 12.91 9.37 -16.92
CA PHE A 206 11.81 10.31 -16.82
C PHE A 206 11.26 10.42 -15.39
N SER A 207 11.02 9.29 -14.70
CA SER A 207 10.35 9.31 -13.36
C SER A 207 11.30 9.10 -12.18
N PHE A 208 12.44 8.41 -12.36
CA PHE A 208 13.20 7.87 -11.22
C PHE A 208 14.72 7.96 -11.33
N ALA A 209 15.29 9.01 -11.84
CA ALA A 209 16.75 9.06 -12.07
C ALA A 209 17.60 8.67 -10.84
N ASN A 210 17.05 8.77 -9.65
CA ASN A 210 17.74 8.36 -8.42
C ASN A 210 17.01 7.19 -7.75
N ILE A 211 17.37 5.99 -8.11
CA ILE A 211 16.84 4.78 -7.47
C ILE A 211 17.54 4.52 -6.12
N PRO A 212 16.83 3.91 -5.17
CA PRO A 212 17.41 3.45 -3.91
C PRO A 212 18.63 2.55 -4.13
N ALA A 213 19.55 2.53 -3.17
CA ALA A 213 20.81 1.80 -3.29
C ALA A 213 20.60 0.30 -3.54
N HIS A 214 19.59 -0.31 -2.93
CA HIS A 214 19.25 -1.73 -3.13
C HIS A 214 18.84 -2.02 -4.57
N CYS A 215 18.21 -1.08 -5.26
CA CYS A 215 17.83 -1.20 -6.65
C CYS A 215 19.01 -1.18 -7.63
N LYS A 216 20.16 -0.63 -7.25
CA LYS A 216 21.35 -0.59 -8.09
C LYS A 216 21.98 -1.98 -8.29
N GLN A 217 21.66 -2.93 -7.42
CA GLN A 217 22.20 -4.29 -7.43
C GLN A 217 21.42 -5.27 -8.33
N GLY A 218 20.27 -4.88 -8.84
CA GLY A 218 19.41 -5.70 -9.70
C GLY A 218 17.93 -5.38 -9.53
N TRP A 219 17.14 -5.74 -10.53
CA TRP A 219 15.70 -5.44 -10.57
C TRP A 219 14.88 -6.26 -9.60
N ASP A 220 15.28 -7.49 -9.35
CA ASP A 220 14.73 -8.38 -8.32
C ASP A 220 14.81 -7.79 -6.91
N ARG A 221 15.60 -6.74 -6.76
CA ARG A 221 15.76 -5.98 -5.51
C ARG A 221 15.03 -4.62 -5.50
N CYS A 222 14.23 -4.36 -6.52
CA CYS A 222 13.46 -3.12 -6.67
C CYS A 222 11.96 -3.33 -6.59
N PHE A 223 11.50 -4.45 -7.16
CA PHE A 223 10.08 -4.75 -7.22
C PHE A 223 9.65 -5.68 -6.10
N PRO A 224 8.36 -5.71 -5.75
CA PRO A 224 7.86 -6.62 -4.74
C PRO A 224 8.20 -8.06 -5.10
N SER A 225 9.23 -8.58 -4.50
CA SER A 225 9.75 -9.92 -4.74
C SER A 225 10.32 -10.50 -3.46
N ARG A 226 10.43 -11.81 -3.41
CA ARG A 226 11.05 -12.51 -2.30
C ARG A 226 12.46 -11.97 -2.01
N ALA A 227 13.29 -11.88 -3.05
CA ALA A 227 14.67 -11.42 -2.91
C ALA A 227 14.80 -10.02 -2.29
N LEU A 228 13.84 -9.13 -2.57
CA LEU A 228 13.80 -7.81 -1.96
C LEU A 228 13.50 -7.87 -0.46
N PHE A 229 12.43 -8.57 -0.08
CA PHE A 229 12.02 -8.64 1.32
C PHE A 229 13.01 -9.41 2.18
N ASP A 230 13.62 -10.47 1.65
CA ASP A 230 14.73 -11.20 2.29
C ASP A 230 15.93 -10.27 2.54
N LEU A 231 16.30 -9.46 1.53
CA LEU A 231 17.42 -8.51 1.64
C LEU A 231 17.23 -7.52 2.79
N HIS A 232 15.99 -7.12 3.06
CA HIS A 232 15.64 -6.16 4.10
C HIS A 232 15.15 -6.80 5.41
N GLY A 233 15.16 -8.12 5.52
CA GLY A 233 14.76 -8.85 6.72
C GLY A 233 13.28 -8.74 7.08
N VAL A 234 12.42 -8.42 6.10
CA VAL A 234 10.96 -8.33 6.31
C VAL A 234 10.37 -9.73 6.34
N LYS A 235 9.85 -10.12 7.51
CA LYS A 235 9.40 -11.49 7.78
C LYS A 235 7.99 -11.80 7.30
N HIS A 236 7.08 -10.80 7.33
CA HIS A 236 5.68 -11.01 7.03
C HIS A 236 5.29 -10.31 5.73
N VAL A 237 5.11 -11.09 4.65
CA VAL A 237 4.72 -10.58 3.34
C VAL A 237 3.57 -11.40 2.77
N PHE A 238 2.51 -10.75 2.34
CA PHE A 238 1.31 -11.36 1.80
C PHE A 238 1.03 -10.84 0.39
N PRO A 239 1.53 -11.49 -0.67
CA PRO A 239 1.20 -11.12 -2.04
C PRO A 239 -0.20 -11.62 -2.42
N ILE A 240 -0.97 -10.77 -3.08
CA ILE A 240 -2.31 -11.06 -3.59
C ILE A 240 -2.38 -10.66 -5.05
N TRP A 241 -3.05 -11.45 -5.86
CA TRP A 241 -3.41 -11.08 -7.23
C TRP A 241 -4.64 -11.86 -7.69
N ASN A 242 -5.32 -11.33 -8.68
CA ASN A 242 -6.43 -12.00 -9.35
C ASN A 242 -5.93 -12.65 -10.64
N LYS A 243 -6.27 -13.90 -10.88
CA LYS A 243 -5.94 -14.60 -12.12
C LYS A 243 -6.50 -13.94 -13.38
N GLY A 244 -7.61 -13.20 -13.26
CA GLY A 244 -8.22 -12.45 -14.37
C GLY A 244 -7.67 -11.03 -14.54
N ASP A 245 -6.70 -10.64 -13.76
CA ASP A 245 -6.06 -9.33 -13.87
C ASP A 245 -5.16 -9.27 -15.09
N ARG A 246 -5.52 -8.47 -16.08
CA ARG A 246 -4.71 -8.30 -17.30
C ARG A 246 -3.33 -7.71 -17.02
N HIS A 247 -3.20 -6.89 -15.99
CA HIS A 247 -1.90 -6.38 -15.57
C HIS A 247 -1.06 -7.47 -14.90
N ALA A 248 -1.71 -8.44 -14.25
CA ALA A 248 -1.06 -9.58 -13.63
C ALA A 248 -0.80 -10.75 -14.62
N GLU A 249 -1.63 -10.92 -15.66
CA GLU A 249 -1.44 -11.97 -16.69
C GLU A 249 -0.07 -11.88 -17.37
N TYR A 250 0.48 -10.69 -17.44
CA TYR A 250 1.79 -10.45 -18.06
C TYR A 250 2.94 -10.46 -17.06
N GLY A 251 2.65 -10.52 -15.77
CA GLY A 251 3.64 -10.36 -14.72
C GLY A 251 3.62 -11.37 -13.59
N SER A 252 2.53 -12.07 -13.36
CA SER A 252 2.46 -13.04 -12.28
C SER A 252 2.41 -14.48 -12.78
N ASN A 253 3.30 -15.31 -12.25
CA ASN A 253 3.27 -16.73 -12.49
C ASN A 253 2.04 -17.34 -11.79
N PRO A 254 1.05 -17.90 -12.52
CA PRO A 254 -0.13 -18.54 -11.92
C PRO A 254 0.22 -19.75 -11.03
N LYS A 255 1.50 -20.15 -10.99
CA LYS A 255 2.03 -21.23 -10.14
C LYS A 255 2.57 -20.74 -8.80
N MET A 256 2.41 -19.46 -8.44
CA MET A 256 2.81 -19.03 -7.10
C MET A 256 1.98 -19.78 -6.05
N ARG A 257 2.60 -20.81 -5.53
CA ARG A 257 2.13 -21.62 -4.40
C ARG A 257 2.63 -20.99 -3.11
N LYS A 258 2.13 -21.47 -1.98
CA LYS A 258 2.71 -21.17 -0.67
C LYS A 258 4.24 -21.31 -0.73
N TYR A 259 4.94 -20.23 -0.51
CA TYR A 259 6.36 -20.25 -0.23
C TYR A 259 6.53 -20.06 1.26
N THR A 260 6.75 -21.13 1.99
CA THR A 260 7.28 -21.08 3.35
C THR A 260 8.79 -21.03 3.25
N HIS A 261 9.37 -19.98 3.75
CA HIS A 261 10.78 -19.94 4.15
C HIS A 261 10.81 -19.98 5.67
N GLU A 262 11.88 -20.50 6.27
CA GLU A 262 11.97 -20.66 7.73
C GLU A 262 11.66 -19.37 8.51
N ASP A 263 11.88 -18.20 7.90
CA ASP A 263 11.65 -16.88 8.52
C ASP A 263 10.64 -15.97 7.79
N ILE A 264 10.04 -16.41 6.67
CA ILE A 264 9.15 -15.56 5.85
C ILE A 264 7.96 -16.37 5.35
N ASP A 265 6.77 -15.95 5.74
CA ASP A 265 5.53 -16.51 5.23
C ASP A 265 5.06 -15.75 3.99
N TYR A 266 5.20 -16.38 2.82
CA TYR A 266 4.63 -15.89 1.58
C TYR A 266 3.31 -16.61 1.31
N TYR A 267 2.24 -15.85 1.28
CA TYR A 267 0.94 -16.38 0.95
C TYR A 267 0.48 -15.77 -0.36
N GLY A 268 0.32 -16.61 -1.39
CA GLY A 268 -0.31 -16.23 -2.65
C GLY A 268 -1.76 -16.70 -2.64
N ALA A 269 -2.71 -15.80 -2.60
CA ALA A 269 -4.10 -16.12 -2.84
C ALA A 269 -4.42 -15.81 -4.31
N GLY A 270 -4.35 -16.82 -5.18
CA GLY A 270 -4.86 -16.71 -6.53
C GLY A 270 -6.39 -16.82 -6.49
N PHE A 271 -7.12 -15.72 -6.58
CA PHE A 271 -8.56 -15.78 -6.76
C PHE A 271 -8.88 -15.94 -8.24
N SER A 272 -9.34 -17.12 -8.65
CA SER A 272 -9.99 -17.30 -9.94
C SER A 272 -11.39 -16.68 -9.86
N VAL A 273 -11.48 -15.41 -10.16
CA VAL A 273 -12.76 -14.82 -10.50
C VAL A 273 -12.92 -14.96 -12.00
N ASP A 274 -13.96 -15.65 -12.45
CA ASP A 274 -14.35 -15.65 -13.87
C ASP A 274 -14.82 -14.22 -14.24
N ALA A 275 -13.84 -13.35 -14.48
CA ALA A 275 -14.07 -11.95 -14.83
C ALA A 275 -14.83 -11.80 -16.15
N LYS A 276 -14.84 -12.82 -17.01
CA LYS A 276 -15.58 -12.82 -18.29
C LYS A 276 -17.10 -12.77 -18.11
N LYS A 277 -17.63 -13.13 -16.95
CA LYS A 277 -19.08 -13.13 -16.68
C LYS A 277 -19.61 -11.88 -15.99
N ARG A 278 -18.76 -10.91 -15.63
CA ARG A 278 -19.20 -9.68 -14.96
C ARG A 278 -18.86 -8.46 -15.79
N GLN A 279 -19.81 -7.99 -16.56
CA GLN A 279 -19.94 -6.56 -16.82
C GLN A 279 -20.28 -5.89 -15.48
N LEU A 280 -19.29 -5.47 -14.73
CA LEU A 280 -19.49 -4.55 -13.62
C LEU A 280 -19.87 -3.20 -14.26
N LYS A 281 -21.16 -2.86 -14.18
CA LYS A 281 -21.67 -1.55 -14.61
C LYS A 281 -20.84 -0.46 -13.90
N GLY A 282 -20.04 0.28 -14.67
CA GLY A 282 -19.29 1.44 -14.20
C GLY A 282 -17.77 1.29 -14.13
N PHE A 283 -17.21 0.10 -14.40
CA PHE A 283 -15.77 -0.04 -14.63
C PHE A 283 -15.51 -0.13 -16.12
N GLU A 284 -14.59 0.71 -16.62
CA GLU A 284 -14.13 0.62 -17.99
C GLU A 284 -13.69 -0.80 -18.32
N GLU A 285 -13.96 -1.27 -19.52
CA GLU A 285 -13.74 -2.66 -20.00
C GLU A 285 -12.32 -3.20 -19.83
N ASN A 286 -11.39 -2.42 -19.29
CA ASN A 286 -9.96 -2.71 -19.25
C ASN A 286 -9.40 -3.10 -17.87
N ASN A 287 -10.20 -3.05 -16.78
CA ASN A 287 -9.71 -3.34 -15.41
C ASN A 287 -10.34 -4.62 -14.82
N TRP A 288 -10.16 -5.74 -15.48
CA TRP A 288 -10.68 -7.04 -15.09
C TRP A 288 -10.05 -7.53 -13.77
N GLY A 289 -10.63 -7.08 -12.63
CA GLY A 289 -10.21 -7.57 -11.32
C GLY A 289 -8.82 -7.10 -10.87
N HIS A 290 -8.25 -6.09 -11.54
CA HIS A 290 -7.06 -5.43 -11.04
C HIS A 290 -7.35 -4.79 -9.69
N VAL A 291 -6.56 -5.13 -8.68
CA VAL A 291 -6.72 -4.70 -7.29
C VAL A 291 -7.94 -5.34 -6.61
N MET A 292 -7.73 -5.93 -5.44
CA MET A 292 -8.79 -6.60 -4.67
C MET A 292 -9.07 -5.94 -3.33
N THR A 293 -8.07 -5.36 -2.69
CA THR A 293 -8.18 -4.86 -1.30
C THR A 293 -9.05 -3.63 -1.14
N VAL A 294 -9.25 -2.85 -2.20
CA VAL A 294 -9.96 -1.55 -2.15
C VAL A 294 -11.30 -1.55 -2.89
N ASN A 295 -11.78 -2.70 -3.36
CA ASN A 295 -13.04 -2.82 -4.08
C ASN A 295 -13.90 -3.98 -3.54
N ASP A 296 -15.03 -4.27 -4.20
CA ASP A 296 -15.99 -5.30 -3.80
C ASP A 296 -15.42 -6.74 -3.82
N LEU A 297 -14.28 -6.98 -4.47
CA LEU A 297 -13.62 -8.28 -4.45
C LEU A 297 -13.03 -8.60 -3.06
N TYR A 298 -12.78 -7.61 -2.21
CA TYR A 298 -12.18 -7.79 -0.90
C TYR A 298 -12.99 -8.72 0.01
N HIS A 299 -14.30 -8.55 0.05
CA HIS A 299 -15.20 -9.40 0.86
C HIS A 299 -15.80 -10.57 0.08
N ARG A 300 -15.51 -10.68 -1.21
CA ARG A 300 -16.04 -11.76 -2.02
C ARG A 300 -15.42 -13.09 -1.64
N LYS A 301 -16.26 -14.10 -1.45
CA LYS A 301 -15.83 -15.45 -1.11
C LYS A 301 -15.54 -16.27 -2.37
N VAL A 302 -14.40 -16.96 -2.34
CA VAL A 302 -14.03 -18.04 -3.26
C VAL A 302 -13.71 -19.24 -2.39
N GLU A 303 -14.35 -20.39 -2.66
CA GLU A 303 -14.25 -21.59 -1.82
C GLU A 303 -14.49 -21.34 -0.32
N GLY A 304 -15.39 -20.41 0.00
CA GLY A 304 -15.76 -20.07 1.38
C GLY A 304 -14.87 -19.03 2.07
N LEU A 305 -13.75 -18.62 1.46
CA LEU A 305 -12.81 -17.63 2.01
C LEU A 305 -12.83 -16.34 1.18
N SER A 306 -12.67 -15.21 1.84
CA SER A 306 -12.48 -13.91 1.20
C SER A 306 -11.06 -13.38 1.44
N VAL A 307 -10.64 -12.37 0.64
CA VAL A 307 -9.37 -11.67 0.87
C VAL A 307 -9.34 -11.06 2.28
N ALA A 308 -10.46 -10.49 2.72
CA ALA A 308 -10.61 -9.95 4.07
C ALA A 308 -10.31 -10.99 5.16
N GLN A 309 -10.89 -12.19 5.03
CA GLN A 309 -10.66 -13.28 5.98
C GLN A 309 -9.22 -13.80 5.93
N LEU A 310 -8.63 -13.90 4.75
CA LEU A 310 -7.24 -14.34 4.58
C LEU A 310 -6.27 -13.37 5.24
N ILE A 311 -6.36 -12.08 4.93
CA ILE A 311 -5.51 -11.04 5.52
C ILE A 311 -5.75 -10.96 7.02
N GLY A 312 -7.01 -10.93 7.48
CA GLY A 312 -7.35 -10.86 8.90
C GLY A 312 -6.78 -12.03 9.69
N ASN A 313 -6.94 -13.26 9.22
CA ASN A 313 -6.39 -14.44 9.86
C ASN A 313 -4.85 -14.42 9.91
N TRP A 314 -4.23 -14.00 8.82
CA TRP A 314 -2.77 -13.92 8.75
C TRP A 314 -2.20 -12.87 9.71
N VAL A 315 -2.78 -11.68 9.75
CA VAL A 315 -2.37 -10.59 10.67
C VAL A 315 -2.54 -10.98 12.14
N GLU A 316 -3.52 -11.84 12.44
CA GLU A 316 -3.79 -12.36 13.79
C GLU A 316 -3.00 -13.64 14.12
N GLY A 317 -2.05 -14.04 13.26
CA GLY A 317 -1.25 -15.26 13.43
C GLY A 317 -2.00 -16.56 13.18
N ARG A 318 -3.20 -16.49 12.63
CA ARG A 318 -4.04 -17.63 12.24
C ARG A 318 -3.90 -17.89 10.74
N ALA A 319 -2.71 -18.29 10.32
CA ALA A 319 -2.43 -18.52 8.91
C ALA A 319 -3.41 -19.53 8.30
N PRO A 320 -3.96 -19.26 7.10
CA PRO A 320 -4.84 -20.20 6.42
C PRO A 320 -4.07 -21.46 6.03
N SER A 321 -4.73 -22.59 6.14
CA SER A 321 -4.14 -23.89 5.79
C SER A 321 -3.96 -24.11 4.29
N LYS A 322 -4.69 -23.37 3.44
CA LYS A 322 -4.64 -23.42 1.97
C LYS A 322 -4.72 -22.03 1.37
N LEU A 323 -3.88 -21.76 0.39
CA LEU A 323 -3.58 -20.41 -0.05
C LEU A 323 -3.66 -20.16 -1.55
N VAL A 324 -3.82 -21.20 -2.34
CA VAL A 324 -4.16 -21.11 -3.76
C VAL A 324 -5.57 -21.60 -3.93
N LEU A 325 -6.47 -20.69 -4.24
CA LEU A 325 -7.84 -21.01 -4.62
C LEU A 325 -7.86 -21.10 -6.15
N ASP A 326 -8.22 -22.25 -6.67
CA ASP A 326 -8.30 -22.51 -8.12
C ASP A 326 -9.52 -21.86 -8.78
#